data_1803d909ea2c09169b390618362ac238
#
_entry.id   1803d909ea2c09169b390618362ac238
#
_cell.length_a   1.000
_cell.length_b   1.000
_cell.length_c   1.000
_cell.angle_alpha   90.00
_cell.angle_beta   90.00
_cell.angle_gamma   90.00
#
_symmetry.space_group_name_H-M   'P 1'
#
loop_
_entity.id
_entity.type
_entity.pdbx_description
1 polymer ?
#
loop_
_entity_poly.entity_id
_entity_poly.type
_entity_poly.pdbx_seq_one_letter_code
_entity_poly.pdbx_strand_id
1 'polypeptide(L)'
;MKIEELELLSSKISNINLLNSIVETFDNVPYEVRTRLFEELKNRDYNVKACSIAIDKDVLENRTIEEQIKLIETLKSYDYGEIQYYIAVNSDVLENRTIEEQIRLIEELKNCDYNENACYTAVNSDVLKNRTIEEQIKLMEELKNCDYNRNAYRIAIDSDVLEKRKIEEQIRLMEELKKCDYNEYARNIAADSGVLYNRTLEEQLKLMEELKNCDYNDYAYDIAKNSDILKKRTIEEQIKLMGILKKYDYDIYVYQIFTDIAMIYGKTLEEQIKIMEELINCDYSKYAYEVVISSIGTRTVEEQIRLVEELKKCDYNEYARNIAADSGVLYNRTLEEQLKLMEALKKSDYNKYVYKIAIDYDILKNKNIEEQLNLMRAFIKKGKVSHNDNLQKIQNIKEYKKYLKKLKKELGKDADVRLDTMVLEFIPDKKDRRKEN
;
A
#
# COMPACT_ATOMS: atom_id res chain seq x y z
N MET A 1 -59.51 -18.14 -0.01
CA MET A 1 -59.17 -19.54 0.35
C MET A 1 -60.42 -20.22 0.90
N LYS A 2 -60.63 -21.52 0.68
CA LYS A 2 -61.77 -22.28 1.23
C LYS A 2 -61.61 -22.50 2.72
N ILE A 3 -62.71 -22.58 3.51
CA ILE A 3 -62.68 -22.79 4.97
C ILE A 3 -61.97 -24.08 5.33
N GLU A 4 -62.23 -25.16 4.58
CA GLU A 4 -61.62 -26.48 4.78
C GLU A 4 -60.07 -26.46 4.58
N GLU A 5 -59.56 -25.62 3.69
CA GLU A 5 -58.14 -25.41 3.41
C GLU A 5 -57.50 -24.66 4.58
N LEU A 6 -58.19 -23.67 5.15
CA LEU A 6 -57.75 -22.89 6.32
C LEU A 6 -57.70 -23.77 7.60
N GLU A 7 -58.72 -24.59 7.83
CA GLU A 7 -58.77 -25.52 8.94
C GLU A 7 -57.61 -26.55 8.86
N LEU A 8 -57.32 -27.06 7.66
CA LEU A 8 -56.25 -27.99 7.45
C LEU A 8 -54.86 -27.33 7.67
N LEU A 9 -54.62 -26.13 7.11
CA LEU A 9 -53.39 -25.39 7.34
C LEU A 9 -53.18 -25.08 8.86
N SER A 10 -54.19 -24.59 9.51
CA SER A 10 -54.14 -24.25 10.95
C SER A 10 -53.87 -25.46 11.86
N SER A 11 -54.32 -26.66 11.43
CA SER A 11 -54.02 -27.90 12.15
C SER A 11 -52.59 -28.41 12.00
N LYS A 12 -51.89 -28.00 10.93
CA LYS A 12 -50.56 -28.48 10.56
C LYS A 12 -49.44 -27.47 10.83
N ILE A 13 -49.74 -26.18 10.70
CA ILE A 13 -48.78 -25.09 10.87
C ILE A 13 -49.01 -24.41 12.23
N SER A 14 -48.11 -24.67 13.16
CA SER A 14 -48.17 -24.08 14.52
C SER A 14 -47.67 -22.64 14.56
N ASN A 15 -46.87 -22.21 13.59
CA ASN A 15 -46.37 -20.84 13.50
C ASN A 15 -47.46 -19.92 12.91
N ILE A 16 -48.08 -19.11 13.76
CA ILE A 16 -49.19 -18.23 13.37
C ILE A 16 -48.75 -17.15 12.32
N ASN A 17 -47.51 -16.68 12.38
CA ASN A 17 -47.03 -15.71 11.41
C ASN A 17 -46.89 -16.35 10.00
N LEU A 18 -46.33 -17.54 9.94
CA LEU A 18 -46.23 -18.29 8.67
C LEU A 18 -47.65 -18.61 8.13
N LEU A 19 -48.55 -19.04 8.99
CA LEU A 19 -49.95 -19.32 8.63
C LEU A 19 -50.62 -18.07 8.02
N ASN A 20 -50.49 -16.92 8.68
CA ASN A 20 -51.07 -15.65 8.21
C ASN A 20 -50.43 -15.24 6.86
N SER A 21 -49.13 -15.37 6.70
CA SER A 21 -48.43 -15.08 5.46
C SER A 21 -48.89 -15.98 4.30
N ILE A 22 -49.13 -17.26 4.56
CA ILE A 22 -49.65 -18.20 3.56
C ILE A 22 -51.06 -17.79 3.13
N VAL A 23 -51.93 -17.46 4.09
CA VAL A 23 -53.30 -17.04 3.81
C VAL A 23 -53.31 -15.77 2.95
N GLU A 24 -52.56 -14.77 3.38
CA GLU A 24 -52.46 -13.48 2.70
C GLU A 24 -51.89 -13.62 1.27
N THR A 25 -50.82 -14.39 1.10
CA THR A 25 -50.21 -14.63 -0.20
C THR A 25 -51.15 -15.41 -1.10
N PHE A 26 -51.77 -16.48 -0.60
CA PHE A 26 -52.69 -17.33 -1.40
C PHE A 26 -54.00 -16.59 -1.80
N ASP A 27 -54.41 -15.58 -1.06
CA ASP A 27 -55.54 -14.74 -1.48
C ASP A 27 -55.19 -13.81 -2.65
N ASN A 28 -53.89 -13.52 -2.86
CA ASN A 28 -53.39 -12.63 -3.90
C ASN A 28 -52.88 -13.35 -5.16
N VAL A 29 -52.69 -14.66 -5.13
CA VAL A 29 -52.26 -15.43 -6.33
C VAL A 29 -53.46 -16.03 -7.07
N PRO A 30 -53.32 -16.29 -8.42
CA PRO A 30 -54.40 -16.91 -9.22
C PRO A 30 -54.87 -18.24 -8.64
N TYR A 31 -56.16 -18.51 -8.79
CA TYR A 31 -56.78 -19.72 -8.23
C TYR A 31 -56.05 -21.02 -8.64
N GLU A 32 -55.66 -21.16 -9.90
CA GLU A 32 -54.98 -22.33 -10.41
C GLU A 32 -53.61 -22.54 -9.77
N VAL A 33 -52.83 -21.46 -9.64
CA VAL A 33 -51.50 -21.45 -8.98
C VAL A 33 -51.65 -21.87 -7.51
N ARG A 34 -52.57 -21.22 -6.82
CA ARG A 34 -52.86 -21.51 -5.40
C ARG A 34 -53.23 -23.00 -5.18
N THR A 35 -54.12 -23.53 -6.01
CA THR A 35 -54.54 -24.92 -5.87
C THR A 35 -53.41 -25.88 -6.05
N ARG A 36 -52.53 -25.66 -7.03
CA ARG A 36 -51.35 -26.51 -7.27
C ARG A 36 -50.35 -26.39 -6.15
N LEU A 37 -50.02 -25.21 -5.67
CA LEU A 37 -49.13 -25.05 -4.52
C LEU A 37 -49.71 -25.67 -3.27
N PHE A 38 -51.00 -25.54 -3.05
CA PHE A 38 -51.66 -26.13 -1.89
C PHE A 38 -51.60 -27.67 -1.89
N GLU A 39 -51.84 -28.33 -3.02
CA GLU A 39 -51.70 -29.79 -3.17
C GLU A 39 -50.24 -30.22 -2.97
N GLU A 40 -49.30 -29.42 -3.47
CA GLU A 40 -47.88 -29.73 -3.27
C GLU A 40 -47.46 -29.62 -1.79
N LEU A 41 -47.90 -28.56 -1.09
CA LEU A 41 -47.65 -28.42 0.34
C LEU A 41 -48.26 -29.54 1.17
N LYS A 42 -49.44 -30.01 0.80
CA LYS A 42 -50.09 -31.19 1.41
C LYS A 42 -49.27 -32.45 1.21
N ASN A 43 -48.71 -32.67 0.00
CA ASN A 43 -47.84 -33.81 -0.32
C ASN A 43 -46.51 -33.75 0.45
N ARG A 44 -46.16 -32.61 1.04
CA ARG A 44 -44.95 -32.37 1.87
C ARG A 44 -45.26 -32.25 3.34
N ASP A 45 -46.46 -32.63 3.78
CA ASP A 45 -46.97 -32.52 5.16
C ASP A 45 -46.75 -31.09 5.76
N TYR A 46 -46.91 -30.07 4.90
CA TYR A 46 -46.78 -28.67 5.23
C TYR A 46 -45.44 -28.30 5.86
N ASN A 47 -44.34 -28.89 5.37
CA ASN A 47 -43.01 -28.54 5.82
C ASN A 47 -42.78 -27.01 5.77
N VAL A 48 -42.22 -26.45 6.85
CA VAL A 48 -42.07 -24.99 7.02
C VAL A 48 -41.30 -24.34 5.88
N LYS A 49 -40.21 -24.95 5.40
CA LYS A 49 -39.41 -24.39 4.30
C LYS A 49 -40.13 -24.54 2.96
N ALA A 50 -40.85 -25.60 2.73
CA ALA A 50 -41.71 -25.75 1.54
C ALA A 50 -42.78 -24.64 1.55
N CYS A 51 -43.42 -24.41 2.68
CA CYS A 51 -44.39 -23.33 2.85
C CYS A 51 -43.75 -21.95 2.59
N SER A 52 -42.56 -21.72 3.14
CA SER A 52 -41.84 -20.44 2.94
C SER A 52 -41.52 -20.19 1.46
N ILE A 53 -41.04 -21.18 0.70
CA ILE A 53 -40.84 -21.06 -0.75
C ILE A 53 -42.12 -20.72 -1.49
N ALA A 54 -43.22 -21.38 -1.15
CA ALA A 54 -44.50 -21.17 -1.82
C ALA A 54 -45.09 -19.77 -1.65
N ILE A 55 -44.63 -19.02 -0.63
CA ILE A 55 -45.09 -17.66 -0.35
C ILE A 55 -44.00 -16.61 -0.48
N ASP A 56 -42.77 -17.03 -0.79
CA ASP A 56 -41.66 -16.11 -0.95
C ASP A 56 -41.90 -15.18 -2.17
N LYS A 57 -41.82 -13.86 -1.95
CA LYS A 57 -42.14 -12.87 -2.97
C LYS A 57 -41.20 -12.95 -4.17
N ASP A 58 -39.91 -13.09 -3.90
CA ASP A 58 -38.90 -13.11 -4.96
C ASP A 58 -39.01 -14.40 -5.79
N VAL A 59 -39.36 -15.53 -5.14
CA VAL A 59 -39.66 -16.79 -5.84
C VAL A 59 -40.92 -16.64 -6.69
N LEU A 60 -42.00 -16.04 -6.16
CA LEU A 60 -43.26 -15.83 -6.88
C LEU A 60 -43.09 -14.92 -8.09
N GLU A 61 -42.22 -13.92 -8.00
CA GLU A 61 -41.94 -12.97 -9.07
C GLU A 61 -41.02 -13.54 -10.17
N ASN A 62 -40.09 -14.41 -9.81
CA ASN A 62 -39.03 -14.89 -10.70
C ASN A 62 -39.18 -16.35 -11.16
N ARG A 63 -40.14 -17.11 -10.65
CA ARG A 63 -40.33 -18.53 -10.98
C ARG A 63 -41.80 -18.84 -11.32
N THR A 64 -41.97 -19.62 -12.36
CA THR A 64 -43.29 -20.21 -12.68
C THR A 64 -43.70 -21.21 -11.59
N ILE A 65 -44.96 -21.58 -11.55
CA ILE A 65 -45.47 -22.54 -10.57
C ILE A 65 -44.77 -23.91 -10.73
N GLU A 66 -44.49 -24.34 -11.95
CA GLU A 66 -43.75 -25.55 -12.24
C GLU A 66 -42.33 -25.53 -11.65
N GLU A 67 -41.63 -24.39 -11.79
CA GLU A 67 -40.31 -24.19 -11.24
C GLU A 67 -40.31 -24.12 -9.72
N GLN A 68 -41.32 -23.50 -9.10
CA GLN A 68 -41.49 -23.49 -7.63
C GLN A 68 -41.70 -24.91 -7.09
N ILE A 69 -42.58 -25.71 -7.73
CA ILE A 69 -42.78 -27.11 -7.37
C ILE A 69 -41.48 -27.90 -7.47
N LYS A 70 -40.72 -27.68 -8.53
CA LYS A 70 -39.43 -28.34 -8.78
C LYS A 70 -38.40 -27.97 -7.69
N LEU A 71 -38.34 -26.68 -7.22
CA LEU A 71 -37.53 -26.26 -6.08
C LEU A 71 -37.94 -26.99 -4.78
N ILE A 72 -39.24 -27.06 -4.48
CA ILE A 72 -39.75 -27.74 -3.29
C ILE A 72 -39.41 -29.22 -3.34
N GLU A 73 -39.53 -29.88 -4.50
CA GLU A 73 -39.13 -31.27 -4.72
C GLU A 73 -37.62 -31.48 -4.51
N THR A 74 -36.82 -30.61 -5.06
CA THR A 74 -35.38 -30.64 -4.89
C THR A 74 -35.01 -30.53 -3.40
N LEU A 75 -35.56 -29.57 -2.68
CA LEU A 75 -35.27 -29.40 -1.25
C LEU A 75 -35.69 -30.62 -0.42
N LYS A 76 -36.78 -31.28 -0.78
CA LYS A 76 -37.21 -32.52 -0.11
C LYS A 76 -36.12 -33.61 -0.23
N SER A 77 -35.48 -33.75 -1.39
CA SER A 77 -34.41 -34.74 -1.59
C SER A 77 -33.18 -34.48 -0.71
N TYR A 78 -33.05 -33.29 -0.14
CA TYR A 78 -32.01 -32.85 0.81
C TYR A 78 -32.53 -32.62 2.24
N ASP A 79 -33.70 -33.19 2.58
CA ASP A 79 -34.36 -33.06 3.86
C ASP A 79 -34.52 -31.58 4.30
N TYR A 80 -34.81 -30.70 3.36
CA TYR A 80 -35.01 -29.27 3.56
C TYR A 80 -33.83 -28.60 4.30
N GLY A 81 -32.59 -28.92 3.94
CA GLY A 81 -31.39 -28.30 4.55
C GLY A 81 -31.39 -26.78 4.50
N GLU A 82 -30.81 -26.11 5.51
CA GLU A 82 -30.78 -24.65 5.62
C GLU A 82 -30.06 -23.99 4.43
N ILE A 83 -28.94 -24.56 4.06
CA ILE A 83 -28.08 -24.03 2.98
C ILE A 83 -28.77 -24.15 1.63
N GLN A 84 -29.44 -25.28 1.36
CA GLN A 84 -30.20 -25.48 0.13
C GLN A 84 -31.39 -24.52 0.05
N TYR A 85 -32.08 -24.33 1.16
CA TYR A 85 -33.19 -23.38 1.26
C TYR A 85 -32.68 -21.96 0.99
N TYR A 86 -31.53 -21.57 1.55
CA TYR A 86 -30.94 -20.26 1.31
C TYR A 86 -30.68 -19.98 -0.17
N ILE A 87 -30.15 -20.94 -0.95
CA ILE A 87 -30.01 -20.79 -2.41
C ILE A 87 -31.38 -20.71 -3.10
N ALA A 88 -32.35 -21.48 -2.63
CA ALA A 88 -33.67 -21.55 -3.27
C ALA A 88 -34.43 -20.22 -3.24
N VAL A 89 -34.24 -19.42 -2.18
CA VAL A 89 -34.92 -18.11 -1.99
C VAL A 89 -34.02 -16.91 -2.20
N ASN A 90 -32.77 -17.10 -2.58
CA ASN A 90 -31.86 -15.98 -2.76
C ASN A 90 -32.21 -15.17 -4.02
N SER A 91 -32.50 -13.87 -3.86
CA SER A 91 -32.94 -12.98 -4.94
C SER A 91 -31.91 -12.89 -6.07
N ASP A 92 -30.63 -12.77 -5.77
CA ASP A 92 -29.58 -12.68 -6.80
C ASP A 92 -29.51 -13.97 -7.65
N VAL A 93 -29.70 -15.14 -7.02
CA VAL A 93 -29.78 -16.42 -7.75
C VAL A 93 -31.06 -16.48 -8.61
N LEU A 94 -32.18 -16.08 -8.05
CA LEU A 94 -33.47 -16.08 -8.74
C LEU A 94 -33.44 -15.19 -10.00
N GLU A 95 -32.76 -14.04 -9.92
CA GLU A 95 -32.63 -13.09 -11.03
C GLU A 95 -31.59 -13.51 -12.08
N ASN A 96 -30.50 -14.16 -11.69
CA ASN A 96 -29.34 -14.41 -12.56
C ASN A 96 -29.18 -15.86 -13.01
N ARG A 97 -29.98 -16.80 -12.53
CA ARG A 97 -29.92 -18.22 -12.89
C ARG A 97 -31.29 -18.78 -13.29
N THR A 98 -31.27 -19.65 -14.25
CA THR A 98 -32.46 -20.49 -14.57
C THR A 98 -32.76 -21.47 -13.45
N ILE A 99 -33.95 -22.09 -13.47
CA ILE A 99 -34.29 -23.09 -12.45
C ILE A 99 -33.37 -24.33 -12.52
N GLU A 100 -32.96 -24.74 -13.71
CA GLU A 100 -32.01 -25.84 -13.90
C GLU A 100 -30.64 -25.51 -13.30
N GLU A 101 -30.14 -24.30 -13.52
CA GLU A 101 -28.88 -23.84 -12.95
C GLU A 101 -28.97 -23.71 -11.44
N GLN A 102 -30.05 -23.17 -10.89
CA GLN A 102 -30.31 -23.06 -9.45
C GLN A 102 -30.32 -24.44 -8.78
N ILE A 103 -30.96 -25.44 -9.39
CA ILE A 103 -30.97 -26.81 -8.91
C ILE A 103 -29.57 -27.42 -8.94
N ARG A 104 -28.79 -27.17 -9.99
CA ARG A 104 -27.40 -27.63 -10.08
C ARG A 104 -26.53 -27.05 -8.96
N LEU A 105 -26.73 -25.76 -8.57
CA LEU A 105 -26.03 -25.17 -7.42
C LEU A 105 -26.39 -25.87 -6.10
N ILE A 106 -27.68 -26.19 -5.90
CA ILE A 106 -28.14 -26.92 -4.72
C ILE A 106 -27.55 -28.35 -4.69
N GLU A 107 -27.47 -29.01 -5.83
CA GLU A 107 -26.86 -30.35 -5.98
C GLU A 107 -25.35 -30.30 -5.71
N GLU A 108 -24.64 -29.31 -6.24
CA GLU A 108 -23.20 -29.17 -6.07
C GLU A 108 -22.80 -28.91 -4.62
N LEU A 109 -23.63 -28.26 -3.83
CA LEU A 109 -23.35 -28.09 -2.40
C LEU A 109 -23.19 -29.40 -1.63
N LYS A 110 -23.83 -30.48 -2.08
CA LYS A 110 -23.62 -31.84 -1.52
C LYS A 110 -22.19 -32.32 -1.78
N ASN A 111 -21.68 -32.07 -2.99
CA ASN A 111 -20.30 -32.40 -3.35
C ASN A 111 -19.30 -31.58 -2.57
N CYS A 112 -19.70 -30.36 -2.17
CA CYS A 112 -18.93 -29.44 -1.35
C CYS A 112 -19.18 -29.60 0.17
N ASP A 113 -19.68 -30.74 0.62
CA ASP A 113 -19.91 -31.05 2.03
C ASP A 113 -20.77 -29.99 2.77
N TYR A 114 -21.64 -29.32 2.06
CA TYR A 114 -22.50 -28.22 2.55
C TYR A 114 -21.70 -27.08 3.22
N ASN A 115 -20.49 -26.80 2.75
CA ASN A 115 -19.64 -25.77 3.31
C ASN A 115 -20.19 -24.35 3.10
N GLU A 116 -20.11 -23.50 4.11
CA GLU A 116 -20.62 -22.11 4.06
C GLU A 116 -19.91 -21.27 2.99
N ASN A 117 -18.60 -21.38 2.80
CA ASN A 117 -17.88 -20.63 1.78
C ASN A 117 -18.29 -21.03 0.36
N ALA A 118 -18.56 -22.33 0.13
CA ALA A 118 -19.12 -22.81 -1.13
C ALA A 118 -20.53 -22.25 -1.33
N CYS A 119 -21.37 -22.24 -0.30
CA CYS A 119 -22.70 -21.66 -0.34
C CYS A 119 -22.65 -20.16 -0.65
N TYR A 120 -21.81 -19.39 0.05
CA TYR A 120 -21.66 -17.97 -0.22
C TYR A 120 -21.14 -17.67 -1.62
N THR A 121 -20.27 -18.52 -2.19
CA THR A 121 -19.85 -18.43 -3.60
C THR A 121 -21.01 -18.68 -4.54
N ALA A 122 -21.89 -19.62 -4.21
CA ALA A 122 -23.07 -19.94 -5.00
C ALA A 122 -24.10 -18.80 -5.10
N VAL A 123 -24.17 -17.95 -4.06
CA VAL A 123 -25.12 -16.82 -4.01
C VAL A 123 -24.46 -15.45 -4.17
N ASN A 124 -23.16 -15.37 -4.39
CA ASN A 124 -22.47 -14.09 -4.52
C ASN A 124 -22.87 -13.38 -5.81
N SER A 125 -23.36 -12.15 -5.71
CA SER A 125 -23.88 -11.38 -6.84
C SER A 125 -22.82 -11.10 -7.92
N ASP A 126 -21.56 -10.87 -7.54
CA ASP A 126 -20.48 -10.62 -8.50
C ASP A 126 -20.09 -11.90 -9.24
N VAL A 127 -20.08 -13.07 -8.56
CA VAL A 127 -19.89 -14.38 -9.19
C VAL A 127 -21.05 -14.68 -10.15
N LEU A 128 -22.28 -14.46 -9.71
CA LEU A 128 -23.48 -14.71 -10.52
C LEU A 128 -23.49 -13.88 -11.81
N LYS A 129 -23.00 -12.65 -11.77
CA LYS A 129 -22.92 -11.73 -12.92
C LYS A 129 -21.76 -12.01 -13.86
N ASN A 130 -20.61 -12.42 -13.32
CA ASN A 130 -19.36 -12.53 -14.08
C ASN A 130 -18.95 -13.96 -14.45
N ARG A 131 -19.65 -14.98 -13.98
CA ARG A 131 -19.36 -16.40 -14.25
C ARG A 131 -20.58 -17.15 -14.73
N THR A 132 -20.38 -18.05 -15.68
CA THR A 132 -21.40 -19.05 -16.06
C THR A 132 -21.61 -20.03 -14.90
N ILE A 133 -22.69 -20.84 -14.99
CA ILE A 133 -22.94 -21.89 -13.99
C ILE A 133 -21.80 -22.91 -13.93
N GLU A 134 -21.22 -23.30 -15.07
CA GLU A 134 -20.08 -24.19 -15.13
C GLU A 134 -18.83 -23.63 -14.46
N GLU A 135 -18.55 -22.34 -14.68
CA GLU A 135 -17.43 -21.64 -14.03
C GLU A 135 -17.67 -21.47 -12.54
N GLN A 136 -18.90 -21.19 -12.12
CA GLN A 136 -19.28 -21.08 -10.71
C GLN A 136 -19.11 -22.42 -9.97
N ILE A 137 -19.54 -23.52 -10.56
CA ILE A 137 -19.34 -24.87 -10.03
C ILE A 137 -17.84 -25.18 -9.91
N LYS A 138 -17.03 -24.86 -10.93
CA LYS A 138 -15.56 -25.00 -10.83
C LYS A 138 -14.94 -24.22 -9.68
N LEU A 139 -15.43 -22.99 -9.38
CA LEU A 139 -14.96 -22.25 -8.21
C LEU A 139 -15.32 -22.93 -6.89
N MET A 140 -16.51 -23.50 -6.78
CA MET A 140 -16.93 -24.25 -5.60
C MET A 140 -16.09 -25.52 -5.41
N GLU A 141 -15.81 -26.26 -6.49
CA GLU A 141 -14.92 -27.43 -6.50
C GLU A 141 -13.48 -27.04 -6.09
N GLU A 142 -12.95 -25.94 -6.61
CA GLU A 142 -11.60 -25.46 -6.25
C GLU A 142 -11.54 -24.99 -4.80
N LEU A 143 -12.59 -24.38 -4.26
CA LEU A 143 -12.67 -24.09 -2.83
C LEU A 143 -12.58 -25.35 -1.97
N LYS A 144 -13.19 -26.45 -2.40
CA LYS A 144 -13.04 -27.75 -1.74
C LYS A 144 -11.59 -28.24 -1.79
N ASN A 145 -10.92 -28.13 -2.95
CA ASN A 145 -9.51 -28.46 -3.10
C ASN A 145 -8.59 -27.61 -2.22
N CYS A 146 -9.02 -26.42 -1.88
CA CYS A 146 -8.37 -25.48 -0.96
C CYS A 146 -8.83 -25.62 0.50
N ASP A 147 -9.45 -26.74 0.87
CA ASP A 147 -10.01 -26.99 2.21
C ASP A 147 -10.92 -25.85 2.71
N TYR A 148 -11.64 -25.21 1.80
CA TYR A 148 -12.51 -24.06 2.05
C TYR A 148 -11.82 -22.90 2.78
N ASN A 149 -10.53 -22.73 2.53
CA ASN A 149 -9.75 -21.69 3.19
C ASN A 149 -10.34 -20.30 2.93
N ARG A 150 -10.44 -19.47 3.97
CA ARG A 150 -11.03 -18.13 3.89
C ARG A 150 -10.32 -17.20 2.89
N ASN A 151 -9.00 -17.30 2.74
CA ASN A 151 -8.27 -16.47 1.80
C ASN A 151 -8.47 -16.93 0.34
N ALA A 152 -8.61 -18.24 0.10
CA ALA A 152 -9.02 -18.79 -1.19
C ALA A 152 -10.45 -18.36 -1.55
N TYR A 153 -11.37 -18.42 -0.59
CA TYR A 153 -12.73 -17.92 -0.75
C TYR A 153 -12.76 -16.42 -1.14
N ARG A 154 -11.93 -15.60 -0.51
CA ARG A 154 -11.84 -14.17 -0.86
C ARG A 154 -11.39 -13.92 -2.31
N ILE A 155 -10.49 -14.76 -2.86
CA ILE A 155 -10.11 -14.69 -4.28
C ILE A 155 -11.28 -15.15 -5.17
N ALA A 156 -12.02 -16.17 -4.75
CA ALA A 156 -13.14 -16.70 -5.51
C ALA A 156 -14.26 -15.68 -5.76
N ILE A 157 -14.48 -14.76 -4.79
CA ILE A 157 -15.56 -13.77 -4.86
C ILE A 157 -15.07 -12.32 -5.10
N ASP A 158 -13.77 -12.13 -5.29
CA ASP A 158 -13.22 -10.78 -5.47
C ASP A 158 -13.66 -10.17 -6.81
N SER A 159 -14.28 -9.01 -6.78
CA SER A 159 -14.86 -8.36 -7.96
C SER A 159 -13.82 -7.99 -9.01
N ASP A 160 -12.64 -7.51 -8.60
CA ASP A 160 -11.57 -7.14 -9.53
C ASP A 160 -10.98 -8.40 -10.20
N VAL A 161 -10.82 -9.49 -9.45
CA VAL A 161 -10.38 -10.78 -10.01
C VAL A 161 -11.43 -11.34 -10.97
N LEU A 162 -12.71 -11.30 -10.59
CA LEU A 162 -13.82 -11.77 -11.44
C LEU A 162 -13.90 -10.99 -12.75
N GLU A 163 -13.63 -9.69 -12.73
CA GLU A 163 -13.65 -8.84 -13.93
C GLU A 163 -12.39 -9.04 -14.80
N LYS A 164 -11.21 -9.17 -14.21
CA LYS A 164 -9.92 -9.14 -14.92
C LYS A 164 -9.33 -10.50 -15.29
N ARG A 165 -9.75 -11.57 -14.62
CA ARG A 165 -9.22 -12.92 -14.83
C ARG A 165 -10.30 -13.86 -15.33
N LYS A 166 -9.94 -14.72 -16.28
CA LYS A 166 -10.78 -15.87 -16.66
C LYS A 166 -10.83 -16.89 -15.53
N ILE A 167 -11.79 -17.80 -15.60
CA ILE A 167 -11.95 -18.83 -14.56
C ILE A 167 -10.67 -19.67 -14.35
N GLU A 168 -10.01 -20.08 -15.42
CA GLU A 168 -8.77 -20.86 -15.34
C GLU A 168 -7.64 -20.09 -14.66
N GLU A 169 -7.55 -18.78 -14.91
CA GLU A 169 -6.57 -17.89 -14.28
C GLU A 169 -6.89 -17.67 -12.79
N GLN A 170 -8.16 -17.53 -12.44
CA GLN A 170 -8.62 -17.39 -11.06
C GLN A 170 -8.34 -18.66 -10.24
N ILE A 171 -8.59 -19.82 -10.81
CA ILE A 171 -8.24 -21.12 -10.20
C ILE A 171 -6.74 -21.22 -9.97
N ARG A 172 -5.91 -20.85 -10.94
CA ARG A 172 -4.44 -20.84 -10.78
C ARG A 172 -3.97 -19.90 -9.66
N LEU A 173 -4.64 -18.74 -9.45
CA LEU A 173 -4.35 -17.87 -8.30
C LEU A 173 -4.67 -18.54 -6.96
N MET A 174 -5.78 -19.29 -6.88
CA MET A 174 -6.15 -20.05 -5.70
C MET A 174 -5.17 -21.20 -5.42
N GLU A 175 -4.77 -21.95 -6.46
CA GLU A 175 -3.74 -22.99 -6.37
C GLU A 175 -2.38 -22.43 -5.90
N GLU A 176 -1.96 -21.29 -6.42
CA GLU A 176 -0.71 -20.63 -5.99
C GLU A 176 -0.81 -20.14 -4.56
N LEU A 177 -1.96 -19.60 -4.16
CA LEU A 177 -2.21 -19.20 -2.78
C LEU A 177 -2.10 -20.41 -1.82
N LYS A 178 -2.55 -21.59 -2.23
CA LYS A 178 -2.36 -22.83 -1.47
C LYS A 178 -0.87 -23.16 -1.28
N LYS A 179 -0.04 -23.01 -2.33
CA LYS A 179 1.42 -23.19 -2.23
C LYS A 179 2.08 -22.15 -1.33
N CYS A 180 1.47 -20.98 -1.20
CA CYS A 180 1.86 -19.91 -0.28
C CYS A 180 1.27 -20.05 1.13
N ASP A 181 0.83 -21.25 1.52
CA ASP A 181 0.23 -21.56 2.81
C ASP A 181 -0.93 -20.60 3.17
N TYR A 182 -1.68 -20.16 2.19
CA TYR A 182 -2.79 -19.22 2.31
C TYR A 182 -2.40 -17.89 3.01
N ASN A 183 -1.17 -17.46 2.85
CA ASN A 183 -0.69 -16.23 3.46
C ASN A 183 -1.50 -15.00 3.02
N GLU A 184 -1.76 -14.08 3.94
CA GLU A 184 -2.58 -12.89 3.67
C GLU A 184 -1.93 -11.94 2.66
N TYR A 185 -0.61 -11.74 2.67
CA TYR A 185 0.08 -10.90 1.70
C TYR A 185 0.04 -11.50 0.30
N ALA A 186 0.21 -12.83 0.16
CA ALA A 186 0.03 -13.52 -1.10
C ALA A 186 -1.41 -13.36 -1.63
N ARG A 187 -2.42 -13.50 -0.75
CA ARG A 187 -3.83 -13.25 -1.11
C ARG A 187 -4.04 -11.79 -1.55
N ASN A 188 -3.44 -10.83 -0.84
CA ASN A 188 -3.55 -9.42 -1.23
C ASN A 188 -2.93 -9.16 -2.61
N ILE A 189 -1.77 -9.77 -2.94
CA ILE A 189 -1.18 -9.66 -4.29
C ILE A 189 -2.08 -10.30 -5.35
N ALA A 190 -2.73 -11.42 -5.04
CA ALA A 190 -3.64 -12.10 -5.96
C ALA A 190 -4.88 -11.26 -6.31
N ALA A 191 -5.33 -10.39 -5.40
CA ALA A 191 -6.54 -9.56 -5.55
C ALA A 191 -6.26 -8.04 -5.61
N ASP A 192 -4.99 -7.60 -5.62
CA ASP A 192 -4.64 -6.19 -5.72
C ASP A 192 -4.94 -5.64 -7.10
N SER A 193 -5.80 -4.63 -7.20
CA SER A 193 -6.19 -4.02 -8.47
C SER A 193 -4.99 -3.44 -9.23
N GLY A 194 -4.03 -2.81 -8.54
CA GLY A 194 -2.80 -2.29 -9.15
C GLY A 194 -1.99 -3.41 -9.82
N VAL A 195 -1.86 -4.56 -9.16
CA VAL A 195 -1.18 -5.74 -9.73
C VAL A 195 -1.98 -6.33 -10.88
N LEU A 196 -3.29 -6.54 -10.70
CA LEU A 196 -4.19 -7.10 -11.73
C LEU A 196 -4.16 -6.29 -13.04
N TYR A 197 -4.07 -4.95 -12.95
CA TYR A 197 -4.04 -4.09 -14.13
C TYR A 197 -2.66 -3.95 -14.79
N ASN A 198 -1.56 -4.10 -14.04
CA ASN A 198 -0.20 -3.86 -14.54
C ASN A 198 0.63 -5.12 -14.74
N ARG A 199 0.13 -6.29 -14.35
CA ARG A 199 0.84 -7.59 -14.46
C ARG A 199 -0.03 -8.64 -15.12
N THR A 200 0.59 -9.46 -15.94
CA THR A 200 -0.02 -10.70 -16.44
C THR A 200 -0.21 -11.69 -15.29
N LEU A 201 -1.01 -12.75 -15.51
CA LEU A 201 -1.15 -13.82 -14.52
C LEU A 201 0.21 -14.41 -14.13
N GLU A 202 1.05 -14.73 -15.12
CA GLU A 202 2.37 -15.35 -14.88
C GLU A 202 3.28 -14.45 -14.04
N GLU A 203 3.26 -13.13 -14.28
CA GLU A 203 4.00 -12.15 -13.48
C GLU A 203 3.44 -12.05 -12.07
N GLN A 204 2.12 -12.10 -11.90
CA GLN A 204 1.44 -12.08 -10.60
C GLN A 204 1.79 -13.32 -9.76
N LEU A 205 1.78 -14.51 -10.36
CA LEU A 205 2.20 -15.74 -9.71
C LEU A 205 3.67 -15.69 -9.27
N LYS A 206 4.56 -15.14 -10.10
CA LYS A 206 5.98 -14.91 -9.74
C LYS A 206 6.12 -13.96 -8.54
N LEU A 207 5.29 -12.91 -8.44
CA LEU A 207 5.30 -12.02 -7.27
C LEU A 207 4.87 -12.73 -5.99
N MET A 208 3.85 -13.58 -6.07
CA MET A 208 3.40 -14.38 -4.91
C MET A 208 4.49 -15.35 -4.46
N GLU A 209 5.15 -16.03 -5.39
CA GLU A 209 6.27 -16.93 -5.11
C GLU A 209 7.48 -16.19 -4.49
N GLU A 210 7.87 -15.06 -5.07
CA GLU A 210 8.99 -14.26 -4.54
C GLU A 210 8.67 -13.69 -3.16
N LEU A 211 7.42 -13.30 -2.91
CA LEU A 211 6.98 -12.84 -1.59
C LEU A 211 7.10 -13.96 -0.54
N LYS A 212 6.79 -15.21 -0.91
CA LYS A 212 7.07 -16.38 -0.07
C LYS A 212 8.57 -16.56 0.17
N ASN A 213 9.40 -16.42 -0.87
CA ASN A 213 10.85 -16.46 -0.75
C ASN A 213 11.40 -15.38 0.18
N CYS A 214 10.72 -14.24 0.27
CA CYS A 214 11.03 -13.13 1.19
C CYS A 214 10.39 -13.28 2.57
N ASP A 215 9.94 -14.48 2.95
CA ASP A 215 9.32 -14.78 4.23
C ASP A 215 8.14 -13.82 4.56
N TYR A 216 7.43 -13.36 3.54
CA TYR A 216 6.31 -12.41 3.64
C TYR A 216 6.64 -11.12 4.39
N ASN A 217 7.85 -10.59 4.19
CA ASN A 217 8.26 -9.35 4.81
C ASN A 217 7.46 -8.15 4.30
N ASP A 218 7.11 -7.22 5.19
CA ASP A 218 6.29 -6.03 4.91
C ASP A 218 6.89 -5.15 3.79
N TYR A 219 8.19 -4.92 3.79
CA TYR A 219 8.84 -4.10 2.76
C TYR A 219 8.88 -4.81 1.40
N ALA A 220 9.05 -6.13 1.37
CA ALA A 220 8.96 -6.91 0.14
C ALA A 220 7.54 -6.88 -0.41
N TYR A 221 6.53 -6.99 0.45
CA TYR A 221 5.13 -6.86 0.09
C TYR A 221 4.80 -5.45 -0.46
N ASP A 222 5.32 -4.40 0.18
CA ASP A 222 5.13 -3.03 -0.31
C ASP A 222 5.77 -2.81 -1.69
N ILE A 223 6.96 -3.38 -1.96
CA ILE A 223 7.57 -3.36 -3.30
C ILE A 223 6.69 -4.10 -4.32
N ALA A 224 6.13 -5.24 -3.94
CA ALA A 224 5.32 -6.07 -4.83
C ALA A 224 4.06 -5.35 -5.34
N LYS A 225 3.43 -4.49 -4.52
CA LYS A 225 2.21 -3.73 -4.87
C LYS A 225 2.44 -2.26 -5.21
N ASN A 226 3.67 -1.75 -5.08
CA ASN A 226 3.94 -0.33 -5.30
C ASN A 226 3.56 0.12 -6.71
N SER A 227 2.63 1.07 -6.82
CA SER A 227 2.06 1.50 -8.08
C SER A 227 3.07 2.12 -9.06
N ASP A 228 4.10 2.80 -8.55
CA ASP A 228 5.15 3.41 -9.38
C ASP A 228 6.14 2.35 -9.88
N ILE A 229 6.47 1.37 -9.05
CA ILE A 229 7.27 0.20 -9.44
C ILE A 229 6.51 -0.61 -10.48
N LEU A 230 5.22 -0.92 -10.25
CA LEU A 230 4.37 -1.64 -11.20
C LEU A 230 4.32 -0.99 -12.59
N LYS A 231 4.34 0.35 -12.65
CA LYS A 231 4.31 1.11 -13.91
C LYS A 231 5.67 1.26 -14.58
N LYS A 232 6.77 1.29 -13.82
CA LYS A 232 8.10 1.69 -14.31
C LYS A 232 9.11 0.56 -14.39
N ARG A 233 8.90 -0.53 -13.66
CA ARG A 233 9.82 -1.67 -13.60
C ARG A 233 9.22 -2.90 -14.23
N THR A 234 10.04 -3.70 -14.89
CA THR A 234 9.63 -5.05 -15.34
C THR A 234 9.45 -5.96 -14.13
N ILE A 235 8.82 -7.11 -14.33
CA ILE A 235 8.68 -8.10 -13.27
C ILE A 235 10.03 -8.62 -12.78
N GLU A 236 11.00 -8.82 -13.68
CA GLU A 236 12.34 -9.26 -13.35
C GLU A 236 13.08 -8.23 -12.48
N GLU A 237 12.94 -6.94 -12.82
CA GLU A 237 13.49 -5.84 -12.01
C GLU A 237 12.85 -5.79 -10.63
N GLN A 238 11.52 -5.96 -10.54
CA GLN A 238 10.77 -5.94 -9.28
C GLN A 238 11.17 -7.10 -8.37
N ILE A 239 11.28 -8.32 -8.90
CA ILE A 239 11.76 -9.50 -8.18
C ILE A 239 13.21 -9.30 -7.71
N LYS A 240 14.06 -8.71 -8.57
CA LYS A 240 15.44 -8.37 -8.21
C LYS A 240 15.51 -7.39 -7.04
N LEU A 241 14.65 -6.36 -7.00
CA LEU A 241 14.55 -5.44 -5.85
C LEU A 241 14.18 -6.16 -4.55
N MET A 242 13.19 -7.06 -4.59
CA MET A 242 12.78 -7.86 -3.43
C MET A 242 13.92 -8.77 -2.93
N GLY A 243 14.60 -9.46 -3.85
CA GLY A 243 15.74 -10.32 -3.52
C GLY A 243 16.94 -9.55 -2.95
N ILE A 244 17.21 -8.33 -3.45
CA ILE A 244 18.25 -7.46 -2.88
C ILE A 244 17.86 -7.01 -1.48
N LEU A 245 16.61 -6.61 -1.27
CA LEU A 245 16.10 -6.19 0.04
C LEU A 245 16.26 -7.32 1.08
N LYS A 246 15.93 -8.56 0.71
CA LYS A 246 16.18 -9.74 1.55
C LYS A 246 17.66 -9.95 1.85
N LYS A 247 18.53 -9.84 0.83
CA LYS A 247 19.98 -9.98 0.99
C LYS A 247 20.56 -9.03 2.04
N TYR A 248 19.98 -7.84 2.19
CA TYR A 248 20.40 -6.81 3.14
C TYR A 248 19.48 -6.71 4.37
N ASP A 249 18.88 -7.83 4.76
CA ASP A 249 18.10 -8.00 5.98
C ASP A 249 16.97 -6.95 6.13
N TYR A 250 16.36 -6.61 5.00
CA TYR A 250 15.25 -5.66 4.94
C TYR A 250 15.54 -4.29 5.56
N ASP A 251 16.75 -3.77 5.32
CA ASP A 251 17.15 -2.45 5.81
C ASP A 251 16.23 -1.34 5.29
N ILE A 252 15.83 -0.43 6.18
CA ILE A 252 14.88 0.65 5.88
C ILE A 252 15.39 1.63 4.81
N TYR A 253 16.68 1.93 4.75
CA TYR A 253 17.23 2.85 3.76
C TYR A 253 17.34 2.20 2.40
N VAL A 254 17.61 0.89 2.35
CA VAL A 254 17.53 0.11 1.10
C VAL A 254 16.11 0.13 0.57
N TYR A 255 15.12 -0.14 1.40
CA TYR A 255 13.71 -0.06 1.03
C TYR A 255 13.33 1.34 0.54
N GLN A 256 13.73 2.40 1.24
CA GLN A 256 13.43 3.78 0.84
C GLN A 256 14.05 4.16 -0.51
N ILE A 257 15.29 3.74 -0.80
CA ILE A 257 15.92 3.95 -2.12
C ILE A 257 15.12 3.29 -3.24
N PHE A 258 14.58 2.11 -3.00
CA PHE A 258 13.83 1.37 -4.01
C PHE A 258 12.41 1.90 -4.23
N THR A 259 11.82 2.54 -3.23
CA THR A 259 10.44 3.05 -3.26
C THR A 259 10.35 4.57 -3.43
N ASP A 260 11.46 5.30 -3.36
CA ASP A 260 11.46 6.73 -3.59
C ASP A 260 11.07 7.08 -5.03
N ILE A 261 10.07 7.94 -5.19
CA ILE A 261 9.50 8.32 -6.50
C ILE A 261 10.56 8.92 -7.43
N ALA A 262 11.40 9.82 -6.91
CA ALA A 262 12.44 10.46 -7.72
C ALA A 262 13.49 9.44 -8.16
N MET A 263 13.79 8.43 -7.34
CA MET A 263 14.64 7.29 -7.70
C MET A 263 14.00 6.41 -8.78
N ILE A 264 12.72 6.03 -8.62
CA ILE A 264 12.01 5.17 -9.58
C ILE A 264 11.95 5.82 -10.97
N TYR A 265 11.64 7.12 -11.04
CA TYR A 265 11.49 7.84 -12.30
C TYR A 265 12.79 8.45 -12.84
N GLY A 266 13.76 8.75 -11.99
CA GLY A 266 14.99 9.43 -12.35
C GLY A 266 16.21 8.54 -12.52
N LYS A 267 16.16 7.27 -12.12
CA LYS A 267 17.29 6.34 -12.13
C LYS A 267 16.92 4.98 -12.69
N THR A 268 17.87 4.34 -13.37
CA THR A 268 17.75 2.92 -13.74
C THR A 268 17.89 2.03 -12.52
N LEU A 269 17.51 0.76 -12.64
CA LEU A 269 17.69 -0.21 -11.56
C LEU A 269 19.16 -0.37 -11.15
N GLU A 270 20.07 -0.43 -12.14
CA GLU A 270 21.50 -0.54 -11.91
C GLU A 270 22.05 0.68 -11.16
N GLU A 271 21.58 1.88 -11.48
CA GLU A 271 21.94 3.11 -10.78
C GLU A 271 21.45 3.11 -9.33
N GLN A 272 20.21 2.64 -9.08
CA GLN A 272 19.67 2.50 -7.71
C GLN A 272 20.49 1.49 -6.90
N ILE A 273 20.83 0.35 -7.48
CA ILE A 273 21.64 -0.67 -6.82
C ILE A 273 23.03 -0.12 -6.47
N LYS A 274 23.67 0.62 -7.39
CA LYS A 274 24.98 1.22 -7.15
C LYS A 274 24.97 2.22 -6.00
N ILE A 275 23.93 3.05 -5.92
CA ILE A 275 23.72 3.99 -4.81
C ILE A 275 23.52 3.23 -3.49
N MET A 276 22.68 2.20 -3.51
CA MET A 276 22.40 1.36 -2.35
C MET A 276 23.70 0.68 -1.82
N GLU A 277 24.52 0.12 -2.71
CA GLU A 277 25.79 -0.51 -2.34
C GLU A 277 26.74 0.50 -1.65
N GLU A 278 26.76 1.76 -2.09
CA GLU A 278 27.52 2.79 -1.43
C GLU A 278 26.96 3.16 -0.04
N LEU A 279 25.64 3.19 0.11
CA LEU A 279 25.02 3.40 1.44
C LEU A 279 25.37 2.27 2.42
N ILE A 280 25.45 1.04 1.94
CA ILE A 280 25.92 -0.11 2.73
C ILE A 280 27.36 0.10 3.19
N ASN A 281 28.25 0.54 2.29
CA ASN A 281 29.65 0.87 2.60
C ASN A 281 29.77 2.01 3.62
N CYS A 282 28.72 2.76 3.83
CA CYS A 282 28.60 3.84 4.82
C CYS A 282 27.81 3.44 6.08
N ASP A 283 27.69 2.15 6.36
CA ASP A 283 26.95 1.59 7.50
C ASP A 283 25.52 2.13 7.61
N TYR A 284 24.83 2.30 6.49
CA TYR A 284 23.45 2.83 6.38
C TYR A 284 23.27 4.17 7.10
N SER A 285 24.25 5.07 7.00
CA SER A 285 24.16 6.38 7.63
C SER A 285 22.95 7.16 7.13
N LYS A 286 22.08 7.59 8.04
CA LYS A 286 20.96 8.48 7.75
C LYS A 286 21.39 9.71 6.93
N TYR A 287 22.55 10.28 7.25
CA TYR A 287 23.06 11.46 6.57
C TYR A 287 23.51 11.16 5.14
N ALA A 288 24.09 9.98 4.89
CA ALA A 288 24.41 9.53 3.55
C ALA A 288 23.15 9.36 2.68
N TYR A 289 22.11 8.75 3.23
CA TYR A 289 20.81 8.64 2.57
C TYR A 289 20.21 10.02 2.23
N GLU A 290 20.18 10.96 3.19
CA GLU A 290 19.66 12.32 2.97
C GLU A 290 20.42 13.06 1.84
N VAL A 291 21.74 12.89 1.72
CA VAL A 291 22.56 13.48 0.64
C VAL A 291 22.18 12.90 -0.71
N VAL A 292 21.99 11.59 -0.78
CA VAL A 292 21.58 10.91 -2.02
C VAL A 292 20.23 11.45 -2.49
N ILE A 293 19.21 11.42 -1.62
CA ILE A 293 17.85 11.87 -1.99
C ILE A 293 17.81 13.33 -2.38
N SER A 294 18.48 14.21 -1.63
CA SER A 294 18.49 15.66 -1.90
C SER A 294 19.19 16.02 -3.21
N SER A 295 20.11 15.18 -3.69
CA SER A 295 20.89 15.42 -4.91
C SER A 295 20.31 14.77 -6.18
N ILE A 296 19.17 14.06 -6.07
CA ILE A 296 18.48 13.50 -7.24
C ILE A 296 18.08 14.64 -8.18
N GLY A 297 18.31 14.44 -9.48
CA GLY A 297 17.99 15.41 -10.54
C GLY A 297 19.00 16.54 -10.68
N THR A 298 19.92 16.75 -9.73
CA THR A 298 20.99 17.75 -9.81
C THR A 298 22.38 17.16 -9.95
N ARG A 299 22.56 15.88 -9.58
CA ARG A 299 23.84 15.16 -9.61
C ARG A 299 23.69 13.81 -10.30
N THR A 300 24.72 13.39 -11.03
CA THR A 300 24.83 12.02 -11.53
C THR A 300 25.06 11.04 -10.38
N VAL A 301 24.91 9.74 -10.65
CA VAL A 301 25.16 8.69 -9.63
C VAL A 301 26.60 8.75 -9.11
N GLU A 302 27.56 8.93 -10.00
CA GLU A 302 28.98 9.06 -9.65
C GLU A 302 29.24 10.28 -8.77
N GLU A 303 28.58 11.40 -9.05
CA GLU A 303 28.65 12.61 -8.22
C GLU A 303 28.01 12.43 -6.86
N GLN A 304 26.87 11.73 -6.79
CA GLN A 304 26.20 11.38 -5.54
C GLN A 304 27.07 10.50 -4.64
N ILE A 305 27.69 9.48 -5.23
CA ILE A 305 28.63 8.58 -4.52
C ILE A 305 29.82 9.40 -3.98
N ARG A 306 30.42 10.28 -4.78
CA ARG A 306 31.53 11.13 -4.31
C ARG A 306 31.15 12.06 -3.17
N LEU A 307 29.91 12.58 -3.16
CA LEU A 307 29.40 13.38 -2.03
C LEU A 307 29.27 12.55 -0.75
N VAL A 308 28.76 11.32 -0.86
CA VAL A 308 28.63 10.40 0.26
C VAL A 308 30.02 9.99 0.80
N GLU A 309 30.98 9.66 -0.09
CA GLU A 309 32.36 9.38 0.30
C GLU A 309 33.04 10.55 1.03
N GLU A 310 32.81 11.78 0.57
CA GLU A 310 33.35 12.95 1.25
C GLU A 310 32.66 13.19 2.60
N LEU A 311 31.35 12.94 2.68
CA LEU A 311 30.63 13.00 3.95
C LEU A 311 31.17 11.99 4.96
N LYS A 312 31.50 10.76 4.52
CA LYS A 312 32.19 9.74 5.33
C LYS A 312 33.51 10.24 5.86
N LYS A 313 34.33 10.88 5.02
CA LYS A 313 35.60 11.53 5.46
C LYS A 313 35.38 12.67 6.45
N CYS A 314 34.21 13.26 6.48
CA CYS A 314 33.77 14.28 7.44
C CYS A 314 33.11 13.67 8.70
N ASP A 315 33.27 12.39 8.96
CA ASP A 315 32.69 11.65 10.08
C ASP A 315 31.15 11.87 10.21
N TYR A 316 30.48 11.97 9.08
CA TYR A 316 29.03 12.25 8.97
C TYR A 316 28.59 13.49 9.76
N ASN A 317 29.43 14.53 9.80
CA ASN A 317 29.11 15.76 10.49
C ASN A 317 27.85 16.44 9.89
N GLU A 318 26.96 16.93 10.76
CA GLU A 318 25.67 17.54 10.35
C GLU A 318 25.86 18.76 9.42
N TYR A 319 26.84 19.63 9.68
CA TYR A 319 27.07 20.78 8.80
C TYR A 319 27.65 20.36 7.44
N ALA A 320 28.49 19.32 7.40
CA ALA A 320 28.98 18.76 6.15
C ALA A 320 27.82 18.12 5.35
N ARG A 321 26.94 17.39 6.01
CA ARG A 321 25.70 16.85 5.40
C ARG A 321 24.83 17.99 4.85
N ASN A 322 24.63 19.06 5.62
CA ASN A 322 23.84 20.21 5.17
C ASN A 322 24.45 20.87 3.93
N ILE A 323 25.79 21.02 3.82
CA ILE A 323 26.43 21.52 2.58
C ILE A 323 26.20 20.54 1.41
N ALA A 324 26.30 19.25 1.66
CA ALA A 324 26.13 18.23 0.63
C ALA A 324 24.69 18.14 0.09
N ALA A 325 23.68 18.41 0.93
CA ALA A 325 22.26 18.28 0.64
C ALA A 325 21.54 19.63 0.38
N ASP A 326 22.20 20.77 0.62
CA ASP A 326 21.58 22.08 0.48
C ASP A 326 21.24 22.42 -0.97
N SER A 327 19.99 22.74 -1.26
CA SER A 327 19.52 23.05 -2.60
C SER A 327 20.23 24.28 -3.21
N GLY A 328 20.52 25.32 -2.42
CA GLY A 328 21.26 26.49 -2.86
C GLY A 328 22.65 26.12 -3.34
N VAL A 329 23.36 25.24 -2.61
CA VAL A 329 24.69 24.75 -3.00
C VAL A 329 24.59 23.85 -4.23
N LEU A 330 23.64 22.91 -4.24
CA LEU A 330 23.44 21.96 -5.36
C LEU A 330 23.18 22.67 -6.69
N TYR A 331 22.41 23.77 -6.69
CA TYR A 331 22.10 24.53 -7.90
C TYR A 331 23.16 25.56 -8.30
N ASN A 332 23.95 26.08 -7.37
CA ASN A 332 24.88 27.20 -7.63
C ASN A 332 26.36 26.77 -7.61
N ARG A 333 26.68 25.52 -7.32
CA ARG A 333 28.04 25.00 -7.25
C ARG A 333 28.16 23.68 -8.00
N THR A 334 29.27 23.53 -8.70
CA THR A 334 29.67 22.24 -9.26
C THR A 334 30.02 21.27 -8.13
N LEU A 335 30.07 19.97 -8.41
CA LEU A 335 30.53 18.96 -7.44
C LEU A 335 31.88 19.32 -6.84
N GLU A 336 32.87 19.67 -7.68
CA GLU A 336 34.23 20.00 -7.22
C GLU A 336 34.25 21.23 -6.30
N GLU A 337 33.40 22.21 -6.57
CA GLU A 337 33.24 23.38 -5.71
C GLU A 337 32.57 23.01 -4.37
N GLN A 338 31.56 22.16 -4.41
CA GLN A 338 30.86 21.65 -3.23
C GLN A 338 31.80 20.85 -2.31
N LEU A 339 32.62 19.95 -2.87
CA LEU A 339 33.63 19.20 -2.14
C LEU A 339 34.68 20.13 -1.48
N LYS A 340 35.10 21.22 -2.18
CA LYS A 340 35.99 22.22 -1.60
C LYS A 340 35.37 22.94 -0.40
N LEU A 341 34.04 23.21 -0.42
CA LEU A 341 33.33 23.80 0.72
C LEU A 341 33.31 22.86 1.91
N MET A 342 33.03 21.57 1.70
CA MET A 342 33.07 20.55 2.74
C MET A 342 34.46 20.39 3.35
N GLU A 343 35.52 20.36 2.52
CA GLU A 343 36.90 20.32 2.96
C GLU A 343 37.30 21.55 3.79
N ALA A 344 36.87 22.76 3.36
CA ALA A 344 37.12 23.99 4.10
C ALA A 344 36.38 23.98 5.45
N LEU A 345 35.16 23.46 5.50
CA LEU A 345 34.42 23.28 6.75
C LEU A 345 35.15 22.30 7.70
N LYS A 346 35.60 21.16 7.21
CA LYS A 346 36.40 20.20 7.99
C LYS A 346 37.69 20.84 8.56
N LYS A 347 38.42 21.64 7.75
CA LYS A 347 39.62 22.36 8.19
C LYS A 347 39.33 23.43 9.27
N SER A 348 38.07 23.86 9.41
CA SER A 348 37.62 24.79 10.45
C SER A 348 37.13 24.09 11.72
N ASP A 349 37.28 22.77 11.81
CA ASP A 349 36.71 21.96 12.89
C ASP A 349 35.17 22.15 12.99
N TYR A 350 34.52 22.14 11.81
CA TYR A 350 33.07 22.27 11.66
C TYR A 350 32.49 23.55 12.31
N ASN A 351 33.19 24.67 12.16
CA ASN A 351 32.78 25.93 12.73
C ASN A 351 31.44 26.42 12.14
N LYS A 352 30.45 26.69 12.98
CA LYS A 352 29.10 27.15 12.62
C LYS A 352 29.09 28.36 11.66
N TYR A 353 30.01 29.28 11.78
CA TYR A 353 30.04 30.47 10.94
C TYR A 353 30.67 30.21 9.58
N VAL A 354 31.67 29.33 9.53
CA VAL A 354 32.22 28.81 8.27
C VAL A 354 31.14 28.08 7.50
N TYR A 355 30.32 27.28 8.19
CA TYR A 355 29.15 26.62 7.63
C TYR A 355 28.13 27.64 7.08
N LYS A 356 27.74 28.66 7.86
CA LYS A 356 26.81 29.69 7.39
C LYS A 356 27.27 30.40 6.11
N ILE A 357 28.57 30.65 5.95
CA ILE A 357 29.16 31.23 4.72
C ILE A 357 29.02 30.22 3.55
N ALA A 358 29.18 28.91 3.82
CA ALA A 358 29.11 27.88 2.80
C ALA A 358 27.73 27.77 2.16
N ILE A 359 26.64 27.97 2.94
CA ILE A 359 25.26 27.87 2.48
C ILE A 359 24.56 29.20 2.25
N ASP A 360 25.22 30.35 2.45
CA ASP A 360 24.58 31.63 2.26
C ASP A 360 24.18 31.89 0.82
N TYR A 361 22.88 32.07 0.59
CA TYR A 361 22.31 32.21 -0.74
C TYR A 361 22.86 33.38 -1.53
N ASP A 362 23.10 34.56 -0.90
CA ASP A 362 23.62 35.73 -1.58
C ASP A 362 25.08 35.52 -1.98
N ILE A 363 25.86 34.82 -1.16
CA ILE A 363 27.24 34.44 -1.46
C ILE A 363 27.24 33.42 -2.60
N LEU A 364 26.40 32.40 -2.50
CA LEU A 364 26.29 31.35 -3.55
C LEU A 364 25.94 31.95 -4.92
N LYS A 365 25.03 32.93 -4.96
CA LYS A 365 24.58 33.59 -6.18
C LYS A 365 25.54 34.61 -6.74
N ASN A 366 26.20 35.40 -5.90
CA ASN A 366 26.94 36.62 -6.32
C ASN A 366 28.46 36.48 -6.24
N LYS A 367 29.00 35.41 -5.65
CA LYS A 367 30.45 35.22 -5.52
C LYS A 367 30.87 33.88 -6.13
N ASN A 368 32.06 33.87 -6.73
CA ASN A 368 32.67 32.63 -7.19
C ASN A 368 33.21 31.81 -6.02
N ILE A 369 33.57 30.57 -6.27
CA ILE A 369 34.04 29.62 -5.24
C ILE A 369 35.32 30.13 -4.53
N GLU A 370 36.27 30.78 -5.23
CA GLU A 370 37.52 31.26 -4.63
C GLU A 370 37.25 32.42 -3.67
N GLU A 371 36.34 33.31 -4.02
CA GLU A 371 35.91 34.40 -3.12
C GLU A 371 35.23 33.83 -1.87
N GLN A 372 34.33 32.84 -2.02
CA GLN A 372 33.65 32.17 -0.92
C GLN A 372 34.65 31.46 0.00
N LEU A 373 35.59 30.70 -0.56
CA LEU A 373 36.63 29.98 0.19
C LEU A 373 37.56 30.99 0.90
N ASN A 374 37.86 32.18 0.33
CA ASN A 374 38.65 33.21 0.98
C ASN A 374 37.92 33.80 2.20
N LEU A 375 36.59 33.97 2.14
CA LEU A 375 35.78 34.33 3.29
C LEU A 375 35.86 33.26 4.39
N MET A 376 35.68 31.98 4.03
CA MET A 376 35.78 30.87 5.00
C MET A 376 37.19 30.80 5.64
N ARG A 377 38.26 30.93 4.84
CA ARG A 377 39.67 30.93 5.33
C ARG A 377 39.94 32.09 6.27
N ALA A 378 39.40 33.26 6.02
CA ALA A 378 39.55 34.42 6.90
C ALA A 378 38.93 34.16 8.28
N PHE A 379 37.77 33.47 8.34
CA PHE A 379 37.16 33.04 9.59
C PHE A 379 37.97 31.94 10.29
N ILE A 380 38.52 30.98 9.56
CA ILE A 380 39.37 29.91 10.12
C ILE A 380 40.63 30.50 10.79
N LYS A 381 41.30 31.46 10.12
CA LYS A 381 42.48 32.11 10.67
C LYS A 381 42.17 32.88 11.96
N LYS A 382 41.01 33.58 12.02
CA LYS A 382 40.58 34.31 13.20
C LYS A 382 40.06 33.41 14.31
N GLY A 383 39.36 32.30 14.00
CA GLY A 383 38.93 31.34 14.98
C GLY A 383 40.10 30.69 15.73
N LYS A 384 41.20 30.37 15.04
CA LYS A 384 42.42 29.87 15.67
C LYS A 384 43.09 30.89 16.62
N VAL A 385 42.90 32.18 16.37
CA VAL A 385 43.39 33.29 17.23
C VAL A 385 42.41 33.61 18.35
N SER A 386 41.11 33.34 18.14
CA SER A 386 40.04 33.71 19.09
C SER A 386 39.66 32.63 20.08
N HIS A 387 40.03 31.34 19.80
CA HIS A 387 39.62 30.26 20.72
C HIS A 387 40.25 30.39 22.09
N ASN A 388 41.24 31.23 22.26
CA ASN A 388 41.87 31.39 23.57
C ASN A 388 41.83 32.75 24.23
N ASP A 389 41.70 33.95 23.55
CA ASP A 389 41.88 35.16 24.33
C ASP A 389 41.17 36.47 23.92
N ASN A 390 40.56 36.58 22.71
CA ASN A 390 40.14 37.92 22.24
C ASN A 390 38.64 38.21 22.21
N LEU A 391 37.75 37.24 22.08
CA LEU A 391 36.28 37.46 22.11
C LEU A 391 35.76 37.67 23.54
N GLN A 392 36.43 37.08 24.56
CA GLN A 392 36.11 37.36 25.96
C GLN A 392 36.52 38.81 26.40
N LYS A 393 37.32 39.51 25.59
CA LYS A 393 37.82 40.87 25.90
C LYS A 393 37.05 42.00 25.25
N ILE A 394 36.12 41.76 24.30
CA ILE A 394 35.29 42.82 23.72
C ILE A 394 34.18 43.17 24.69
N GLN A 395 34.41 44.16 25.55
CA GLN A 395 33.53 44.50 26.66
C GLN A 395 32.53 45.61 26.33
N ASN A 396 32.59 46.22 25.13
CA ASN A 396 31.69 47.33 24.77
C ASN A 396 31.47 47.51 23.27
N ILE A 397 30.36 48.19 22.91
CA ILE A 397 29.92 48.44 21.53
C ILE A 397 30.99 49.20 20.71
N LYS A 398 31.87 49.97 21.33
CA LYS A 398 32.87 50.78 20.66
C LYS A 398 34.04 49.90 20.15
N GLU A 399 34.48 48.95 20.93
CA GLU A 399 35.48 47.93 20.54
C GLU A 399 34.93 47.01 19.49
N TYR A 400 33.67 46.61 19.60
CA TYR A 400 32.95 45.83 18.62
C TYR A 400 32.89 46.53 17.25
N LYS A 401 32.47 47.81 17.19
CA LYS A 401 32.45 48.60 15.94
C LYS A 401 33.84 48.73 15.32
N LYS A 402 34.88 48.86 16.15
CA LYS A 402 36.29 48.90 15.68
C LYS A 402 36.71 47.56 15.10
N TYR A 403 36.29 46.46 15.73
CA TYR A 403 36.54 45.11 15.26
C TYR A 403 35.83 44.83 13.92
N LEU A 404 34.54 45.18 13.77
CA LEU A 404 33.80 45.09 12.52
C LEU A 404 34.44 45.88 11.38
N LYS A 405 34.88 47.12 11.67
CA LYS A 405 35.55 48.00 10.69
C LYS A 405 36.87 47.39 10.20
N LYS A 406 37.60 46.72 11.09
CA LYS A 406 38.82 45.95 10.74
C LYS A 406 38.48 44.71 9.90
N LEU A 407 37.45 43.99 10.28
CA LEU A 407 36.96 42.82 9.57
C LEU A 407 36.52 43.16 8.14
N LYS A 408 35.72 44.22 7.96
CA LYS A 408 35.29 44.69 6.63
C LYS A 408 36.48 45.17 5.78
N LYS A 409 37.51 45.73 6.36
CA LYS A 409 38.73 46.13 5.67
C LYS A 409 39.55 44.93 5.19
N GLU A 410 39.57 43.85 5.95
CA GLU A 410 40.29 42.60 5.62
C GLU A 410 39.53 41.68 4.64
N LEU A 411 38.19 41.73 4.67
CA LEU A 411 37.31 40.92 3.83
C LEU A 411 36.89 41.62 2.51
N GLY A 412 37.18 42.92 2.36
CA GLY A 412 36.77 43.77 1.22
C GLY A 412 35.53 44.63 1.52
N LYS A 413 35.35 45.71 0.71
CA LYS A 413 34.27 46.71 0.95
C LYS A 413 32.84 46.15 0.80
N ASP A 414 32.70 45.02 0.15
CA ASP A 414 31.41 44.35 -0.15
C ASP A 414 31.07 43.22 0.83
N ALA A 415 31.82 43.03 1.91
CA ALA A 415 31.45 42.12 2.98
C ALA A 415 30.19 42.64 3.70
N ASP A 416 29.11 42.00 3.41
CA ASP A 416 27.74 42.45 3.59
C ASP A 416 27.29 42.62 5.07
N VAL A 417 26.17 43.33 5.24
CA VAL A 417 25.44 43.60 6.48
C VAL A 417 25.14 42.34 7.30
N ARG A 418 24.99 41.19 6.62
CA ARG A 418 24.77 39.88 7.26
C ARG A 418 25.98 39.38 8.07
N LEU A 419 27.20 39.70 7.66
CA LEU A 419 28.40 39.44 8.49
C LEU A 419 28.34 40.22 9.79
N ASP A 420 27.77 41.43 9.75
CA ASP A 420 27.55 42.27 10.93
C ASP A 420 26.54 41.62 11.88
N THR A 421 25.49 41.01 11.36
CA THR A 421 24.46 40.29 12.14
C THR A 421 25.01 39.00 12.74
N MET A 422 25.81 38.24 11.98
CA MET A 422 26.46 37.03 12.47
C MET A 422 27.44 37.29 13.62
N VAL A 423 28.14 38.44 13.58
CA VAL A 423 29.06 38.85 14.67
C VAL A 423 28.29 39.42 15.86
N LEU A 424 27.11 40.01 15.65
CA LEU A 424 26.22 40.48 16.72
C LEU A 424 25.64 39.34 17.58
N GLU A 425 25.37 38.16 16.99
CA GLU A 425 24.94 37.00 17.75
C GLU A 425 26.01 36.46 18.72
N PHE A 426 27.29 36.80 18.54
CA PHE A 426 28.40 36.37 19.40
C PHE A 426 28.60 37.18 20.66
N ILE A 427 28.06 38.39 20.71
CA ILE A 427 28.21 39.28 21.87
C ILE A 427 26.91 39.24 22.66
N PRO A 428 26.84 38.49 23.76
CA PRO A 428 25.68 38.54 24.62
C PRO A 428 25.51 39.97 25.11
N ASP A 429 24.31 40.54 24.86
CA ASP A 429 23.98 41.89 25.33
C ASP A 429 24.12 41.93 26.85
N LYS A 430 24.89 42.92 27.36
CA LYS A 430 25.08 43.08 28.79
C LYS A 430 23.76 43.28 29.57
N LYS A 431 22.64 43.55 28.88
CA LYS A 431 21.32 43.71 29.51
C LYS A 431 20.69 42.34 29.90
N ASP A 432 21.02 41.26 29.25
CA ASP A 432 20.45 39.94 29.57
C ASP A 432 21.15 39.25 30.75
N ARG A 433 22.38 39.64 31.09
CA ARG A 433 23.08 39.13 32.29
C ARG A 433 22.55 39.68 33.62
N ARG A 434 21.62 40.65 33.63
CA ARG A 434 21.01 41.19 34.85
C ARG A 434 19.67 40.58 35.21
N LYS A 435 19.21 39.60 34.44
CA LYS A 435 17.93 38.89 34.70
C LYS A 435 18.12 37.48 35.23
N GLU A 436 19.37 37.01 35.35
CA GLU A 436 19.67 35.66 35.87
C GLU A 436 20.41 35.70 37.24
N ASN A 437 20.26 36.76 38.04
CA ASN A 437 20.61 36.76 39.47
C ASN A 437 19.42 37.15 40.30
#